data_5750dea7168b9311c268a7f69eba58db
#
_entry.id   5750dea7168b9311c268a7f69eba58db
#
_cell.length_a   1.000
_cell.length_b   1.000
_cell.length_c   1.000
_cell.angle_alpha   90.00
_cell.angle_beta   90.00
_cell.angle_gamma   90.00
#
_symmetry.space_group_name_H-M   'P 1'
#
loop_
_entity.id
_entity.type
_entity.pdbx_description
1 polymer ?
#
loop_
_entity_poly.entity_id
_entity_poly.type
_entity_poly.pdbx_seq_one_letter_code
_entity_poly.pdbx_strand_id
1 'polypeptide(L)'
;MLLNYFSNFESMRILDKYIIKKFLGTFLIMFGLFIPIGIMVDFAEKIDKFRENEIPANLIFNYYVDFIWYFGSQLYPVFLFLAVIWFTSRLANNTEITAILSSGISFKRFSQPYIISALIVVVFALISVMFIVPKSNKNYNEFVSQKVKGEELANSSRIFKQINDNEYIYASSYDVKRKRALNFTLENFDGYALNHKITANTIRWDDSIFRLTNYVERIINKEGDIIKRVTRKD
;
A
#
# COMPACT_ATOMS: atom_id res chain seq x y z
N MET A 1 15.07 -2.77 -32.05
CA MET A 1 13.81 -2.15 -32.48
C MET A 1 13.44 -0.91 -31.63
N LEU A 2 13.62 -0.94 -30.32
CA LEU A 2 13.38 0.23 -29.42
C LEU A 2 14.36 1.39 -29.65
N LEU A 3 15.64 1.13 -29.90
CA LEU A 3 16.67 2.15 -30.15
C LEU A 3 16.42 3.02 -31.39
N ASN A 4 15.81 2.49 -32.44
CA ASN A 4 15.42 3.26 -33.60
C ASN A 4 14.21 4.19 -33.37
N TYR A 5 13.45 3.97 -32.31
CA TYR A 5 12.38 4.90 -31.90
C TYR A 5 12.94 6.17 -31.26
N PHE A 6 14.07 6.08 -30.56
CA PHE A 6 14.69 7.22 -29.87
C PHE A 6 15.49 8.14 -30.82
N SER A 7 15.98 7.65 -31.97
CA SER A 7 16.72 8.48 -32.91
C SER A 7 15.88 9.53 -33.67
N ASN A 8 14.53 9.39 -33.60
CA ASN A 8 13.59 10.35 -34.20
C ASN A 8 13.21 11.53 -33.30
N PHE A 9 13.83 11.67 -32.11
CA PHE A 9 13.56 12.78 -31.19
C PHE A 9 14.06 14.15 -31.71
N GLU A 10 15.00 14.17 -32.66
CA GLU A 10 15.60 15.40 -33.17
C GLU A 10 14.68 16.26 -34.06
N SER A 11 13.54 15.73 -34.52
CA SER A 11 12.56 16.50 -35.30
C SER A 11 11.14 16.37 -34.77
N MET A 12 10.92 16.68 -33.49
CA MET A 12 9.54 16.81 -33.00
C MET A 12 8.84 17.94 -33.73
N ARG A 13 7.89 17.56 -34.59
CA ARG A 13 7.06 18.50 -35.33
C ARG A 13 6.10 19.23 -34.39
N ILE A 14 5.60 20.37 -34.79
CA ILE A 14 4.64 21.19 -34.01
C ILE A 14 3.44 20.33 -33.55
N LEU A 15 2.97 19.43 -34.42
CA LEU A 15 1.88 18.50 -34.12
C LEU A 15 2.18 17.56 -32.96
N ASP A 16 3.40 17.01 -32.87
CA ASP A 16 3.79 16.10 -31.79
C ASP A 16 3.75 16.79 -30.43
N LYS A 17 4.33 18.00 -30.38
CA LYS A 17 4.32 18.85 -29.17
C LYS A 17 2.91 19.19 -28.74
N TYR A 18 2.04 19.49 -29.70
CA TYR A 18 0.63 19.78 -29.46
C TYR A 18 -0.07 18.60 -28.80
N ILE A 19 0.04 17.39 -29.41
CA ILE A 19 -0.60 16.17 -28.90
C ILE A 19 -0.06 15.81 -27.51
N ILE A 20 1.28 15.82 -27.34
CA ILE A 20 1.91 15.49 -26.04
C ILE A 20 1.44 16.47 -24.95
N LYS A 21 1.50 17.77 -25.21
CA LYS A 21 1.08 18.78 -24.24
C LYS A 21 -0.39 18.63 -23.84
N LYS A 22 -1.27 18.42 -24.83
CA LYS A 22 -2.69 18.24 -24.60
C LYS A 22 -2.99 16.94 -23.85
N PHE A 23 -2.35 15.84 -24.23
CA PHE A 23 -2.49 14.54 -23.57
C PHE A 23 -2.05 14.59 -22.10
N LEU A 24 -0.83 15.06 -21.83
CA LEU A 24 -0.30 15.21 -20.47
C LEU A 24 -1.14 16.17 -19.63
N GLY A 25 -1.61 17.28 -20.23
CA GLY A 25 -2.54 18.20 -19.58
C GLY A 25 -3.85 17.52 -19.20
N THR A 26 -4.42 16.69 -20.08
CA THR A 26 -5.64 15.92 -19.78
C THR A 26 -5.39 14.93 -18.63
N PHE A 27 -4.26 14.22 -18.66
CA PHE A 27 -3.88 13.32 -17.58
C PHE A 27 -3.78 14.04 -16.22
N LEU A 28 -3.10 15.19 -16.18
CA LEU A 28 -2.97 15.99 -14.95
C LEU A 28 -4.31 16.55 -14.47
N ILE A 29 -5.19 16.99 -15.37
CA ILE A 29 -6.54 17.45 -15.02
C ILE A 29 -7.34 16.30 -14.40
N MET A 30 -7.33 15.12 -15.00
CA MET A 30 -8.03 13.96 -14.46
C MET A 30 -7.49 13.62 -13.07
N PHE A 31 -6.18 13.54 -12.90
CA PHE A 31 -5.54 13.30 -11.62
C PHE A 31 -5.94 14.36 -10.59
N GLY A 32 -5.88 15.65 -10.96
CA GLY A 32 -6.24 16.78 -10.10
C GLY A 32 -7.72 16.86 -9.72
N LEU A 33 -8.62 16.27 -10.52
CA LEU A 33 -10.03 16.20 -10.17
C LEU A 33 -10.36 15.05 -9.22
N PHE A 34 -9.74 13.89 -9.40
CA PHE A 34 -10.06 12.68 -8.62
C PHE A 34 -9.36 12.62 -7.26
N ILE A 35 -8.15 13.17 -7.13
CA ILE A 35 -7.44 13.18 -5.86
C ILE A 35 -8.19 13.91 -4.74
N PRO A 36 -8.73 15.13 -4.94
CA PRO A 36 -9.55 15.78 -3.92
C PRO A 36 -10.80 14.99 -3.52
N ILE A 37 -11.42 14.28 -4.48
CA ILE A 37 -12.57 13.41 -4.18
C ILE A 37 -12.12 12.27 -3.26
N GLY A 38 -10.99 11.62 -3.57
CA GLY A 38 -10.42 10.57 -2.72
C GLY A 38 -10.10 11.08 -1.30
N ILE A 39 -9.52 12.29 -1.20
CA ILE A 39 -9.25 12.94 0.09
C ILE A 39 -10.55 13.21 0.86
N MET A 40 -11.61 13.70 0.19
CA MET A 40 -12.89 13.98 0.83
C MET A 40 -13.55 12.72 1.39
N VAL A 41 -13.50 11.62 0.64
CA VAL A 41 -14.06 10.34 1.08
C VAL A 41 -13.27 9.81 2.29
N ASP A 42 -11.94 9.76 2.20
CA ASP A 42 -11.08 9.32 3.31
C ASP A 42 -11.23 10.20 4.57
N PHE A 43 -11.37 11.51 4.37
CA PHE A 43 -11.62 12.45 5.46
C PHE A 43 -12.95 12.20 6.14
N ALA A 44 -14.02 12.01 5.36
CA ALA A 44 -15.36 11.72 5.89
C ALA A 44 -15.39 10.42 6.71
N GLU A 45 -14.62 9.40 6.29
CA GLU A 45 -14.54 8.13 7.04
C GLU A 45 -13.75 8.26 8.35
N LYS A 46 -12.80 9.20 8.44
CA LYS A 46 -11.85 9.28 9.56
C LYS A 46 -12.06 10.47 10.49
N ILE A 47 -12.95 11.40 10.14
CA ILE A 47 -13.14 12.66 10.90
C ILE A 47 -13.47 12.43 12.37
N ASP A 48 -14.32 11.46 12.68
CA ASP A 48 -14.70 11.17 14.06
C ASP A 48 -13.48 10.68 14.85
N LYS A 49 -12.65 9.82 14.27
CA LYS A 49 -11.41 9.33 14.87
C LYS A 49 -10.36 10.43 15.04
N PHE A 50 -10.29 11.36 14.08
CA PHE A 50 -9.39 12.53 14.21
C PHE A 50 -9.79 13.42 15.38
N ARG A 51 -11.10 13.56 15.64
CA ARG A 51 -11.63 14.34 16.77
C ARG A 51 -11.49 13.62 18.10
N GLU A 52 -11.84 12.33 18.15
CA GLU A 52 -11.73 11.50 19.36
C GLU A 52 -10.29 11.40 19.87
N ASN A 53 -9.33 11.30 18.95
CA ASN A 53 -7.90 11.18 19.28
C ASN A 53 -7.20 12.54 19.36
N GLU A 54 -7.92 13.67 19.26
CA GLU A 54 -7.41 15.05 19.33
C GLU A 54 -6.20 15.29 18.42
N ILE A 55 -6.24 14.75 17.17
CA ILE A 55 -5.09 14.78 16.27
C ILE A 55 -4.89 16.20 15.73
N PRO A 56 -3.70 16.81 15.91
CA PRO A 56 -3.43 18.17 15.46
C PRO A 56 -3.43 18.27 13.91
N ALA A 57 -3.93 19.42 13.40
CA ALA A 57 -4.14 19.65 11.97
C ALA A 57 -2.87 19.51 11.11
N ASN A 58 -1.70 19.83 11.64
CA ASN A 58 -0.43 19.67 10.94
C ASN A 58 -0.11 18.19 10.64
N LEU A 59 -0.45 17.28 11.55
CA LEU A 59 -0.26 15.84 11.33
C LEU A 59 -1.26 15.31 10.30
N ILE A 60 -2.51 15.81 10.31
CA ILE A 60 -3.52 15.48 9.31
C ILE A 60 -3.09 15.96 7.94
N PHE A 61 -2.50 17.16 7.82
CA PHE A 61 -1.98 17.66 6.56
C PHE A 61 -0.86 16.77 6.00
N ASN A 62 0.13 16.42 6.82
CA ASN A 62 1.21 15.52 6.41
C ASN A 62 0.69 14.14 5.99
N TYR A 63 -0.31 13.62 6.71
CA TYR A 63 -1.00 12.39 6.34
C TYR A 63 -1.61 12.47 4.94
N TYR A 64 -2.27 13.59 4.57
CA TYR A 64 -2.85 13.73 3.23
C TYR A 64 -1.81 13.94 2.13
N VAL A 65 -0.64 14.49 2.43
CA VAL A 65 0.48 14.51 1.48
C VAL A 65 0.95 13.09 1.17
N ASP A 66 1.11 12.23 2.19
CA ASP A 66 1.47 10.83 2.01
C ASP A 66 0.34 10.03 1.33
N PHE A 67 -0.92 10.31 1.66
CA PHE A 67 -2.10 9.72 1.03
C PHE A 67 -2.15 9.98 -0.48
N ILE A 68 -1.85 11.20 -0.93
CA ILE A 68 -1.83 11.56 -2.36
C ILE A 68 -0.85 10.66 -3.12
N TRP A 69 0.35 10.46 -2.61
CA TRP A 69 1.35 9.61 -3.26
C TRP A 69 0.95 8.14 -3.21
N TYR A 70 0.49 7.66 -2.07
CA TYR A 70 0.07 6.27 -1.89
C TYR A 70 -1.15 5.94 -2.75
N PHE A 71 -2.26 6.66 -2.56
CA PHE A 71 -3.51 6.44 -3.27
C PHE A 71 -3.40 6.78 -4.75
N GLY A 72 -2.77 7.92 -5.08
CA GLY A 72 -2.58 8.36 -6.46
C GLY A 72 -1.78 7.37 -7.30
N SER A 73 -0.75 6.74 -6.71
CA SER A 73 0.07 5.75 -7.43
C SER A 73 -0.73 4.54 -7.91
N GLN A 74 -1.73 4.12 -7.16
CA GLN A 74 -2.60 3.00 -7.52
C GLN A 74 -3.53 3.35 -8.69
N LEU A 75 -3.82 4.63 -8.88
CA LEU A 75 -4.74 5.13 -9.90
C LEU A 75 -4.05 5.57 -11.19
N TYR A 76 -2.71 5.62 -11.27
CA TYR A 76 -2.01 6.01 -12.49
C TYR A 76 -2.47 5.25 -13.76
N PRO A 77 -2.61 3.92 -13.75
CA PRO A 77 -3.05 3.19 -14.95
C PRO A 77 -4.48 3.58 -15.36
N VAL A 78 -5.36 3.78 -14.38
CA VAL A 78 -6.76 4.17 -14.62
C VAL A 78 -6.83 5.57 -15.22
N PHE A 79 -6.09 6.53 -14.67
CA PHE A 79 -6.06 7.89 -15.19
C PHE A 79 -5.39 7.99 -16.55
N LEU A 80 -4.35 7.18 -16.79
CA LEU A 80 -3.74 7.10 -18.11
C LEU A 80 -4.75 6.61 -19.16
N PHE A 81 -5.50 5.57 -18.84
CA PHE A 81 -6.54 5.03 -19.71
C PHE A 81 -7.66 6.05 -19.97
N LEU A 82 -8.17 6.69 -18.91
CA LEU A 82 -9.19 7.73 -19.03
C LEU A 82 -8.70 8.93 -19.83
N ALA A 83 -7.44 9.33 -19.65
CA ALA A 83 -6.84 10.43 -20.41
C ALA A 83 -6.75 10.11 -21.90
N VAL A 84 -6.39 8.86 -22.27
CA VAL A 84 -6.38 8.42 -23.66
C VAL A 84 -7.78 8.53 -24.27
N ILE A 85 -8.80 7.97 -23.61
CA ILE A 85 -10.18 7.99 -24.12
C ILE A 85 -10.68 9.42 -24.25
N TRP A 86 -10.59 10.20 -23.18
CA TRP A 86 -11.09 11.57 -23.15
C TRP A 86 -10.42 12.46 -24.20
N PHE A 87 -9.09 12.41 -24.26
CA PHE A 87 -8.33 13.21 -25.21
C PHE A 87 -8.65 12.82 -26.66
N THR A 88 -8.69 11.51 -26.95
CA THR A 88 -9.02 11.02 -28.31
C THR A 88 -10.45 11.39 -28.70
N SER A 89 -11.42 11.22 -27.80
CA SER A 89 -12.80 11.64 -28.02
C SER A 89 -12.90 13.14 -28.33
N ARG A 90 -12.15 13.96 -27.59
CA ARG A 90 -12.15 15.41 -27.83
C ARG A 90 -11.55 15.78 -29.18
N LEU A 91 -10.47 15.14 -29.60
CA LEU A 91 -9.88 15.34 -30.93
C LEU A 91 -10.84 14.87 -32.04
N ALA A 92 -11.55 13.77 -31.83
CA ALA A 92 -12.53 13.27 -32.78
C ALA A 92 -13.73 14.22 -32.92
N ASN A 93 -14.28 14.68 -31.80
CA ASN A 93 -15.43 15.61 -31.78
C ASN A 93 -15.09 16.95 -32.43
N ASN A 94 -13.84 17.40 -32.32
CA ASN A 94 -13.35 18.60 -32.99
C ASN A 94 -12.95 18.37 -34.45
N THR A 95 -13.16 17.18 -35.02
CA THR A 95 -12.74 16.78 -36.38
C THR A 95 -11.21 16.87 -36.61
N GLU A 96 -10.42 17.09 -35.56
CA GLU A 96 -8.95 17.23 -35.64
C GLU A 96 -8.29 15.94 -36.18
N ILE A 97 -8.77 14.76 -35.77
CA ILE A 97 -8.24 13.46 -36.27
C ILE A 97 -8.46 13.34 -37.76
N THR A 98 -9.66 13.66 -38.24
CA THR A 98 -9.99 13.59 -39.68
C THR A 98 -9.12 14.57 -40.47
N ALA A 99 -8.96 15.80 -40.00
CA ALA A 99 -8.11 16.80 -40.66
C ALA A 99 -6.64 16.35 -40.74
N ILE A 100 -6.10 15.79 -39.66
CA ILE A 100 -4.71 15.31 -39.58
C ILE A 100 -4.52 14.13 -40.57
N LEU A 101 -5.41 13.15 -40.59
CA LEU A 101 -5.28 12.00 -41.46
C LEU A 101 -5.50 12.37 -42.94
N SER A 102 -6.42 13.29 -43.23
CA SER A 102 -6.66 13.78 -44.61
C SER A 102 -5.50 14.61 -45.16
N SER A 103 -4.63 15.16 -44.30
CA SER A 103 -3.40 15.82 -44.74
C SER A 103 -2.30 14.86 -45.18
N GLY A 104 -2.55 13.53 -45.23
CA GLY A 104 -1.62 12.52 -45.67
C GLY A 104 -0.73 11.95 -44.57
N ILE A 105 -0.98 12.33 -43.28
CA ILE A 105 -0.25 11.75 -42.14
C ILE A 105 -0.79 10.34 -41.90
N SER A 106 0.09 9.32 -41.88
CA SER A 106 -0.32 7.96 -41.59
C SER A 106 -0.74 7.78 -40.13
N PHE A 107 -1.68 6.85 -39.87
CA PHE A 107 -2.16 6.53 -38.53
C PHE A 107 -1.01 6.17 -37.57
N LYS A 108 0.00 5.41 -38.05
CA LYS A 108 1.20 5.06 -37.28
C LYS A 108 1.96 6.31 -36.82
N ARG A 109 2.11 7.32 -37.69
CA ARG A 109 2.79 8.57 -37.36
C ARG A 109 1.95 9.41 -36.37
N PHE A 110 0.65 9.45 -36.55
CA PHE A 110 -0.29 10.10 -35.62
C PHE A 110 -0.25 9.48 -34.21
N SER A 111 -0.10 8.15 -34.10
CA SER A 111 -0.07 7.44 -32.82
C SER A 111 1.25 7.61 -32.04
N GLN A 112 2.34 8.01 -32.68
CA GLN A 112 3.64 8.15 -32.02
C GLN A 112 3.63 9.10 -30.81
N PRO A 113 3.09 10.31 -30.87
CA PRO A 113 3.04 11.21 -29.71
C PRO A 113 2.19 10.68 -28.53
N TYR A 114 1.20 9.82 -28.79
CA TYR A 114 0.48 9.12 -27.70
C TYR A 114 1.38 8.14 -26.96
N ILE A 115 2.15 7.34 -27.72
CA ILE A 115 3.10 6.38 -27.13
C ILE A 115 4.18 7.12 -26.32
N ILE A 116 4.70 8.23 -26.84
CA ILE A 116 5.67 9.07 -26.12
C ILE A 116 5.06 9.62 -24.83
N SER A 117 3.84 10.15 -24.89
CA SER A 117 3.14 10.67 -23.72
C SER A 117 2.89 9.60 -22.67
N ALA A 118 2.43 8.43 -23.10
CA ALA A 118 2.22 7.29 -22.21
C ALA A 118 3.56 6.85 -21.57
N LEU A 119 4.64 6.78 -22.33
CA LEU A 119 5.97 6.44 -21.82
C LEU A 119 6.46 7.44 -20.76
N ILE A 120 6.24 8.75 -20.97
CA ILE A 120 6.58 9.78 -19.99
C ILE A 120 5.82 9.53 -18.67
N VAL A 121 4.52 9.25 -18.74
CA VAL A 121 3.72 8.95 -17.54
C VAL A 121 4.19 7.66 -16.86
N VAL A 122 4.49 6.61 -17.64
CA VAL A 122 5.00 5.34 -17.10
C VAL A 122 6.34 5.52 -16.40
N VAL A 123 7.29 6.27 -16.99
CA VAL A 123 8.59 6.56 -16.36
C VAL A 123 8.40 7.34 -15.07
N PHE A 124 7.55 8.37 -15.08
CA PHE A 124 7.20 9.11 -13.86
C PHE A 124 6.58 8.20 -12.80
N ALA A 125 5.63 7.34 -13.18
CA ALA A 125 4.99 6.40 -12.28
C ALA A 125 5.99 5.42 -11.67
N LEU A 126 6.91 4.86 -12.48
CA LEU A 126 7.97 3.96 -12.01
C LEU A 126 8.88 4.64 -10.98
N ILE A 127 9.36 5.85 -11.27
CA ILE A 127 10.19 6.63 -10.34
C ILE A 127 9.42 6.89 -9.03
N SER A 128 8.15 7.28 -9.12
CA SER A 128 7.32 7.52 -7.96
C SER A 128 7.14 6.27 -7.11
N VAL A 129 6.82 5.12 -7.73
CA VAL A 129 6.59 3.84 -7.05
C VAL A 129 7.88 3.28 -6.43
N MET A 130 9.04 3.52 -7.04
CA MET A 130 10.32 3.03 -6.50
C MET A 130 10.86 3.87 -5.35
N PHE A 131 10.69 5.19 -5.37
CA PHE A 131 11.35 6.10 -4.43
C PHE A 131 10.40 6.81 -3.46
N ILE A 132 9.26 7.30 -3.94
CA ILE A 132 8.35 8.13 -3.14
C ILE A 132 7.32 7.28 -2.41
N VAL A 133 6.62 6.43 -3.14
CA VAL A 133 5.50 5.64 -2.62
C VAL A 133 5.88 4.72 -1.45
N PRO A 134 7.04 4.06 -1.40
CA PRO A 134 7.39 3.20 -0.26
C PRO A 134 7.48 3.99 1.05
N LYS A 135 8.06 5.18 1.01
CA LYS A 135 8.16 6.07 2.17
C LYS A 135 6.79 6.58 2.58
N SER A 136 6.01 7.09 1.63
CA SER A 136 4.65 7.59 1.89
C SER A 136 3.71 6.49 2.39
N ASN A 137 3.80 5.28 1.84
CA ASN A 137 3.03 4.13 2.32
C ASN A 137 3.38 3.75 3.77
N LYS A 138 4.68 3.77 4.12
CA LYS A 138 5.11 3.54 5.49
C LYS A 138 4.52 4.58 6.45
N ASN A 139 4.69 5.87 6.15
CA ASN A 139 4.17 6.98 6.97
C ASN A 139 2.64 6.90 7.11
N TYR A 140 1.94 6.66 5.98
CA TYR A 140 0.49 6.47 5.94
C TYR A 140 0.04 5.35 6.88
N ASN A 141 0.64 4.16 6.78
CA ASN A 141 0.28 3.02 7.60
C ASN A 141 0.63 3.23 9.07
N GLU A 142 1.77 3.85 9.37
CA GLU A 142 2.14 4.20 10.76
C GLU A 142 1.15 5.18 11.36
N PHE A 143 0.76 6.23 10.63
CA PHE A 143 -0.23 7.19 11.09
C PHE A 143 -1.58 6.52 11.34
N VAL A 144 -2.08 5.74 10.38
CA VAL A 144 -3.37 5.03 10.51
C VAL A 144 -3.34 4.05 11.68
N SER A 145 -2.26 3.28 11.84
CA SER A 145 -2.16 2.29 12.91
C SER A 145 -2.02 2.92 14.30
N GLN A 146 -1.24 4.00 14.42
CA GLN A 146 -0.94 4.60 15.72
C GLN A 146 -1.98 5.65 16.14
N LYS A 147 -2.51 6.43 15.20
CA LYS A 147 -3.34 7.61 15.49
C LYS A 147 -4.81 7.41 15.17
N VAL A 148 -5.15 6.65 14.13
CA VAL A 148 -6.54 6.45 13.71
C VAL A 148 -7.13 5.18 14.29
N LYS A 149 -6.43 4.05 14.16
CA LYS A 149 -6.93 2.74 14.61
C LYS A 149 -6.44 2.36 16.01
N GLY A 150 -5.37 3.01 16.51
CA GLY A 150 -4.82 2.86 17.86
C GLY A 150 -5.07 1.49 18.51
N GLU A 151 -6.15 1.39 19.25
CA GLU A 151 -6.50 0.19 20.01
C GLU A 151 -7.17 -0.93 19.20
N GLU A 152 -7.87 -0.62 18.10
CA GLU A 152 -8.60 -1.63 17.32
C GLU A 152 -7.66 -2.60 16.60
N LEU A 153 -6.53 -2.13 16.08
CA LEU A 153 -5.53 -3.00 15.44
C LEU A 153 -4.77 -3.85 16.45
N ALA A 154 -4.55 -3.31 17.65
CA ALA A 154 -3.90 -4.05 18.72
C ALA A 154 -4.77 -5.22 19.22
N ASN A 155 -6.11 -5.05 19.15
CA ASN A 155 -7.05 -6.04 19.66
C ASN A 155 -7.49 -7.10 18.61
N SER A 156 -7.21 -6.91 17.32
CA SER A 156 -7.76 -7.77 16.27
C SER A 156 -6.75 -8.48 15.37
N SER A 157 -5.46 -8.25 15.55
CA SER A 157 -4.45 -8.82 14.66
C SER A 157 -3.88 -10.13 15.15
N ARG A 158 -4.07 -11.20 14.39
CA ARG A 158 -3.31 -12.45 14.55
C ARG A 158 -1.82 -12.12 14.43
N ILE A 159 -1.07 -12.36 15.49
CA ILE A 159 0.37 -12.15 15.52
C ILE A 159 1.03 -13.49 15.21
N PHE A 160 1.82 -13.53 14.16
CA PHE A 160 2.72 -14.61 13.86
C PHE A 160 4.11 -14.02 13.64
N LYS A 161 5.08 -14.39 14.46
CA LYS A 161 6.42 -13.82 14.41
C LYS A 161 7.48 -14.86 14.70
N GLN A 162 8.52 -14.90 13.90
CA GLN A 162 9.75 -15.61 14.21
C GLN A 162 10.58 -14.75 15.16
N ILE A 163 11.01 -15.31 16.30
CA ILE A 163 11.85 -14.64 17.30
C ILE A 163 13.31 -14.96 17.06
N ASN A 164 13.61 -16.24 16.84
CA ASN A 164 14.93 -16.78 16.55
C ASN A 164 14.84 -17.70 15.34
N ASP A 165 15.97 -18.19 14.84
CA ASP A 165 16.02 -19.09 13.67
C ASP A 165 15.08 -20.30 13.78
N ASN A 166 14.84 -20.80 15.00
CA ASN A 166 14.07 -21.98 15.27
C ASN A 166 12.83 -21.74 16.15
N GLU A 167 12.54 -20.48 16.53
CA GLU A 167 11.46 -20.17 17.47
C GLU A 167 10.42 -19.25 16.85
N TYR A 168 9.15 -19.67 16.96
CA TYR A 168 8.00 -18.98 16.44
C TYR A 168 6.97 -18.72 17.54
N ILE A 169 6.39 -17.50 17.52
CA ILE A 169 5.26 -17.17 18.38
C ILE A 169 4.00 -16.95 17.55
N TYR A 170 2.89 -17.36 18.10
CA TYR A 170 1.57 -17.05 17.60
C TYR A 170 0.70 -16.52 18.73
N ALA A 171 -0.12 -15.51 18.44
CA ALA A 171 -1.21 -15.07 19.31
C ALA A 171 -2.41 -14.66 18.47
N SER A 172 -3.60 -15.00 18.92
CA SER A 172 -4.83 -14.66 18.19
C SER A 172 -5.18 -13.18 18.27
N SER A 173 -4.83 -12.52 19.37
CA SER A 173 -4.99 -11.07 19.57
C SER A 173 -4.03 -10.56 20.65
N TYR A 174 -3.72 -9.28 20.61
CA TYR A 174 -2.92 -8.60 21.62
C TYR A 174 -3.58 -7.30 22.07
N ASP A 175 -3.81 -7.19 23.36
CA ASP A 175 -4.35 -5.99 24.01
C ASP A 175 -3.18 -5.15 24.52
N VAL A 176 -2.93 -4.01 23.89
CA VAL A 176 -1.80 -3.12 24.23
C VAL A 176 -1.99 -2.48 25.61
N LYS A 177 -3.22 -2.09 25.98
CA LYS A 177 -3.49 -1.45 27.27
C LYS A 177 -3.23 -2.41 28.42
N ARG A 178 -3.69 -3.64 28.29
CA ARG A 178 -3.54 -4.68 29.32
C ARG A 178 -2.23 -5.46 29.18
N LYS A 179 -1.41 -5.17 28.16
CA LYS A 179 -0.16 -5.88 27.82
C LYS A 179 -0.36 -7.39 27.81
N ARG A 180 -1.45 -7.86 27.19
CA ARG A 180 -1.90 -9.24 27.24
C ARG A 180 -2.19 -9.77 25.83
N ALA A 181 -1.67 -10.95 25.52
CA ALA A 181 -2.06 -11.71 24.32
C ALA A 181 -2.99 -12.87 24.69
N LEU A 182 -3.92 -13.21 23.77
CA LEU A 182 -4.85 -14.34 23.88
C LEU A 182 -4.42 -15.48 22.94
N ASN A 183 -4.68 -16.71 23.37
CA ASN A 183 -4.34 -17.94 22.65
C ASN A 183 -2.87 -17.93 22.15
N PHE A 184 -1.97 -17.73 23.12
CA PHE A 184 -0.55 -17.68 22.87
C PHE A 184 0.01 -19.08 22.60
N THR A 185 0.88 -19.18 21.62
CA THR A 185 1.64 -20.40 21.32
C THR A 185 3.10 -20.00 21.05
N LEU A 186 4.02 -20.71 21.67
CA LEU A 186 5.45 -20.68 21.36
C LEU A 186 5.84 -22.07 20.85
N GLU A 187 6.51 -22.09 19.72
CA GLU A 187 6.99 -23.32 19.07
C GLU A 187 8.49 -23.20 18.81
N ASN A 188 9.21 -24.25 19.18
CA ASN A 188 10.64 -24.39 18.89
C ASN A 188 10.88 -25.63 18.04
N PHE A 189 11.61 -25.45 16.94
CA PHE A 189 11.90 -26.50 15.96
C PHE A 189 13.38 -26.86 15.99
N ASP A 190 13.67 -28.15 15.76
CA ASP A 190 15.01 -28.63 15.43
C ASP A 190 14.98 -29.10 13.97
N GLY A 191 15.50 -28.24 13.06
CA GLY A 191 15.30 -28.37 11.63
C GLY A 191 13.81 -28.28 11.26
N TYR A 192 13.19 -29.39 10.82
CA TYR A 192 11.77 -29.46 10.50
C TYR A 192 10.92 -30.14 11.57
N ALA A 193 11.55 -30.63 12.64
CA ALA A 193 10.86 -31.33 13.72
C ALA A 193 10.52 -30.37 14.86
N LEU A 194 9.26 -30.38 15.30
CA LEU A 194 8.83 -29.66 16.49
C LEU A 194 9.34 -30.39 17.71
N ASN A 195 10.20 -29.74 18.52
CA ASN A 195 10.75 -30.34 19.74
C ASN A 195 10.15 -29.77 21.03
N HIS A 196 9.66 -28.51 21.00
CA HIS A 196 9.06 -27.89 22.18
C HIS A 196 7.89 -27.00 21.78
N LYS A 197 6.78 -27.10 22.52
CA LYS A 197 5.59 -26.27 22.30
C LYS A 197 4.97 -25.85 23.63
N ILE A 198 4.74 -24.54 23.78
CA ILE A 198 3.97 -23.98 24.87
C ILE A 198 2.70 -23.37 24.29
N THR A 199 1.54 -23.75 24.82
CA THR A 199 0.24 -23.16 24.47
C THR A 199 -0.40 -22.61 25.72
N ALA A 200 -0.81 -21.35 25.72
CA ALA A 200 -1.46 -20.72 26.87
C ALA A 200 -2.70 -19.95 26.44
N ASN A 201 -3.73 -19.93 27.28
CA ASN A 201 -4.93 -19.14 27.03
C ASN A 201 -4.58 -17.64 26.99
N THR A 202 -3.72 -17.19 27.92
CA THR A 202 -3.25 -15.82 27.92
C THR A 202 -1.77 -15.74 28.33
N ILE A 203 -1.07 -14.79 27.73
CA ILE A 203 0.23 -14.33 28.17
C ILE A 203 0.14 -12.84 28.48
N ARG A 204 0.66 -12.41 29.62
CA ARG A 204 0.69 -11.02 30.08
C ARG A 204 2.11 -10.62 30.43
N TRP A 205 2.49 -9.42 29.99
CA TRP A 205 3.73 -8.79 30.45
C TRP A 205 3.51 -8.06 31.77
N ASP A 206 4.28 -8.42 32.79
CA ASP A 206 4.20 -7.89 34.15
C ASP A 206 5.62 -7.61 34.65
N ASP A 207 5.98 -6.34 34.72
CA ASP A 207 7.23 -5.80 35.30
C ASP A 207 8.54 -6.57 35.00
N SER A 208 8.79 -7.01 33.80
CA SER A 208 9.98 -7.74 33.32
C SER A 208 9.82 -9.27 33.18
N ILE A 209 8.67 -9.82 33.48
CA ILE A 209 8.38 -11.24 33.29
C ILE A 209 7.10 -11.47 32.48
N PHE A 210 7.05 -12.59 31.78
CA PHE A 210 5.84 -13.04 31.13
C PHE A 210 5.08 -14.00 32.03
N ARG A 211 3.80 -13.70 32.34
CA ARG A 211 2.91 -14.60 33.06
C ARG A 211 1.99 -15.32 32.09
N LEU A 212 2.04 -16.64 32.14
CA LEU A 212 1.15 -17.52 31.38
C LEU A 212 0.00 -17.98 32.24
N THR A 213 -1.23 -17.97 31.72
CA THR A 213 -2.41 -18.47 32.39
C THR A 213 -2.95 -19.69 31.64
N ASN A 214 -3.23 -20.78 32.35
CA ASN A 214 -3.73 -22.03 31.78
C ASN A 214 -2.85 -22.49 30.62
N TYR A 215 -1.60 -22.84 30.90
CA TYR A 215 -0.70 -23.28 29.85
C TYR A 215 -0.48 -24.77 29.82
N VAL A 216 -0.18 -25.27 28.65
CA VAL A 216 0.26 -26.62 28.38
C VAL A 216 1.64 -26.53 27.74
N GLU A 217 2.61 -27.14 28.38
CA GLU A 217 3.97 -27.34 27.87
C GLU A 217 4.10 -28.76 27.36
N ARG A 218 4.59 -28.91 26.14
CA ARG A 218 4.82 -30.20 25.51
C ARG A 218 6.25 -30.26 24.99
N ILE A 219 7.02 -31.21 25.50
CA ILE A 219 8.36 -31.52 25.04
C ILE A 219 8.26 -32.83 24.25
N ILE A 220 8.68 -32.76 22.97
CA ILE A 220 8.56 -33.87 22.04
C ILE A 220 9.93 -34.53 21.87
N ASN A 221 10.12 -35.71 22.41
CA ASN A 221 11.37 -36.47 22.32
C ASN A 221 11.16 -37.73 21.47
N LYS A 222 12.24 -38.33 20.95
CA LYS A 222 12.20 -39.55 20.17
C LYS A 222 11.63 -40.76 20.97
N GLU A 223 11.65 -40.68 22.30
CA GLU A 223 11.18 -41.73 23.23
C GLU A 223 9.75 -41.51 23.73
N GLY A 224 9.11 -40.39 23.39
CA GLY A 224 7.74 -40.05 23.77
C GLY A 224 7.58 -38.57 24.14
N ASP A 225 6.32 -38.14 24.20
CA ASP A 225 5.97 -36.77 24.54
C ASP A 225 5.83 -36.58 26.05
N ILE A 226 6.52 -35.60 26.60
CA ILE A 226 6.34 -35.16 27.99
C ILE A 226 5.38 -33.97 27.97
N ILE A 227 4.23 -34.12 28.63
CA ILE A 227 3.18 -33.11 28.70
C ILE A 227 3.04 -32.61 30.13
N LYS A 228 3.27 -31.32 30.34
CA LYS A 228 3.06 -30.64 31.62
C LYS A 228 1.88 -29.66 31.47
N ARG A 229 0.84 -29.83 32.26
CA ARG A 229 -0.31 -28.91 32.31
C ARG A 229 -0.25 -28.12 33.63
N VAL A 230 -0.42 -26.81 33.51
CA VAL A 230 -0.54 -25.95 34.68
C VAL A 230 -1.81 -25.11 34.52
N THR A 231 -2.79 -25.42 35.36
CA THR A 231 -4.03 -24.63 35.45
C THR A 231 -3.94 -23.77 36.70
N ARG A 232 -3.91 -22.46 36.51
CA ARG A 232 -3.98 -21.52 37.62
C ARG A 232 -5.46 -21.35 37.99
N LYS A 233 -5.82 -21.71 39.21
CA LYS A 233 -7.06 -21.24 39.83
C LYS A 233 -6.74 -19.86 40.37
N ASP A 234 -7.50 -18.84 39.93
CA ASP A 234 -7.48 -17.49 40.53
C ASP A 234 -7.99 -17.54 41.97
#